data_b457cedb565f63388e29043a6a57ac03
#
_entry.id   b457cedb565f63388e29043a6a57ac03
#
_cell.length_a   1.000
_cell.length_b   1.000
_cell.length_c   1.000
_cell.angle_alpha   90.00
_cell.angle_beta   90.00
_cell.angle_gamma   90.00
#
_symmetry.space_group_name_H-M   'P 1'
#
loop_
_entity.id
_entity.type
_entity.pdbx_description
1 polymer ?
#
loop_
_entity_poly.entity_id
_entity_poly.type
_entity_poly.pdbx_seq_one_letter_code
_entity_poly.pdbx_strand_id
1 'polypeptide(L)'
;SKHFEIHQELSEVKKQYPLNEGVAVQSSLGVHFQQREVSYIAGSSQYPCGEKQADRFHQLALKRQYWLLAKQTNAFMIEDLEGCISSLEENKNFELISEYHHISLYVHNSPKSLN
;
A
#
# COMPACT_ATOMS: atom_id res chain seq x y z
N SER A 1 -4.27 1.44 22.01
CA SER A 1 -3.16 0.69 21.42
C SER A 1 -2.91 1.11 19.98
N LYS A 2 -1.75 0.79 19.49
CA LYS A 2 -1.37 1.08 18.10
C LYS A 2 -2.36 0.47 17.09
N HIS A 3 -2.82 -0.74 17.36
CA HIS A 3 -3.79 -1.41 16.50
C HIS A 3 -5.12 -0.64 16.43
N PHE A 4 -5.58 -0.15 17.58
CA PHE A 4 -6.80 0.65 17.67
C PHE A 4 -6.65 1.98 16.91
N GLU A 5 -5.51 2.64 17.05
CA GLU A 5 -5.23 3.90 16.37
C GLU A 5 -5.17 3.70 14.84
N ILE A 6 -4.56 2.61 14.38
CA ILE A 6 -4.54 2.26 12.94
C ILE A 6 -5.96 2.06 12.44
N HIS A 7 -6.78 1.35 13.20
CA HIS A 7 -8.18 1.12 12.83
C HIS A 7 -8.95 2.44 12.67
N GLN A 8 -8.72 3.39 13.59
CA GLN A 8 -9.35 4.71 13.50
C GLN A 8 -8.89 5.48 12.26
N GLU A 9 -7.58 5.46 11.98
CA GLU A 9 -7.02 6.13 10.82
C GLU A 9 -7.57 5.53 9.52
N LEU A 10 -7.66 4.20 9.45
CA LEU A 10 -8.25 3.53 8.29
C LEU A 10 -9.72 3.88 8.10
N SER A 11 -10.48 4.01 9.20
CA SER A 11 -11.88 4.44 9.12
C SER A 11 -11.99 5.82 8.49
N GLU A 12 -11.10 6.74 8.85
CA GLU A 12 -11.07 8.08 8.27
C GLU A 12 -10.75 8.03 6.76
N VAL A 13 -9.74 7.24 6.38
CA VAL A 13 -9.36 7.11 4.98
C VAL A 13 -10.51 6.52 4.16
N LYS A 14 -11.18 5.50 4.68
CA LYS A 14 -12.28 4.83 3.99
C LYS A 14 -13.49 5.75 3.78
N LYS A 15 -13.67 6.76 4.62
CA LYS A 15 -14.73 7.75 4.45
C LYS A 15 -14.45 8.68 3.26
N GLN A 16 -13.18 8.92 2.97
CA GLN A 16 -12.78 9.89 1.95
C GLN A 16 -12.48 9.26 0.60
N TYR A 17 -12.08 7.99 0.57
CA TYR A 17 -11.64 7.33 -0.65
C TYR A 17 -12.29 5.96 -0.79
N PRO A 18 -12.61 5.52 -2.02
CA PRO A 18 -13.34 4.26 -2.25
C PRO A 18 -12.40 3.04 -2.20
N LEU A 19 -11.76 2.80 -1.05
CA LEU A 19 -10.80 1.71 -0.89
C LEU A 19 -11.45 0.32 -1.00
N ASN A 20 -12.75 0.23 -0.71
CA ASN A 20 -13.50 -1.02 -0.82
C ASN A 20 -13.64 -1.51 -2.27
N GLU A 21 -13.35 -0.67 -3.25
CA GLU A 21 -13.33 -1.07 -4.65
C GLU A 21 -12.02 -1.75 -5.05
N GLY A 22 -11.04 -1.71 -4.19
CA GLY A 22 -9.76 -2.34 -4.38
C GLY A 22 -8.60 -1.46 -3.94
N VAL A 23 -7.71 -2.03 -3.16
CA VAL A 23 -6.57 -1.31 -2.60
C VAL A 23 -5.35 -2.23 -2.52
N ALA A 24 -4.18 -1.67 -2.80
CA ALA A 24 -2.92 -2.35 -2.52
C ALA A 24 -2.50 -2.01 -1.10
N VAL A 25 -2.18 -3.02 -0.30
CA VAL A 25 -1.87 -2.82 1.11
C VAL A 25 -0.59 -3.53 1.51
N GLN A 26 0.10 -2.97 2.48
CA GLN A 26 1.10 -3.69 3.24
C GLN A 26 0.42 -4.83 3.98
N SER A 27 1.05 -6.00 4.04
CA SER A 27 0.43 -7.24 4.55
C SER A 27 -0.22 -7.09 5.93
N SER A 28 0.40 -6.33 6.82
CA SER A 28 -0.14 -6.12 8.17
C SER A 28 -1.49 -5.39 8.20
N LEU A 29 -1.82 -4.66 7.14
CA LEU A 29 -3.07 -3.92 7.05
C LEU A 29 -4.22 -4.75 6.47
N GLY A 30 -3.91 -5.92 5.92
CA GLY A 30 -4.92 -6.76 5.26
C GLY A 30 -6.07 -7.19 6.17
N VAL A 31 -5.81 -7.33 7.48
CA VAL A 31 -6.81 -7.73 8.46
C VAL A 31 -7.95 -6.71 8.61
N HIS A 32 -7.75 -5.49 8.16
CA HIS A 32 -8.75 -4.42 8.23
C HIS A 32 -9.66 -4.37 6.99
N PHE A 33 -9.48 -5.26 6.04
CA PHE A 33 -10.21 -5.29 4.77
C PHE A 33 -10.74 -6.70 4.50
N GLN A 34 -11.74 -6.79 3.63
CA GLN A 34 -12.14 -8.08 3.08
C GLN A 34 -11.07 -8.54 2.09
N GLN A 35 -10.76 -9.82 2.11
CA GLN A 35 -9.67 -10.38 1.31
C GLN A 35 -9.79 -10.05 -0.18
N ARG A 36 -11.00 -10.05 -0.72
CA ARG A 36 -11.24 -9.75 -2.13
C ARG A 36 -10.92 -8.30 -2.52
N GLU A 37 -10.83 -7.41 -1.53
CA GLU A 37 -10.57 -5.98 -1.76
C GLU A 37 -9.09 -5.66 -1.84
N VAL A 38 -8.23 -6.56 -1.37
CA VAL A 38 -6.82 -6.24 -1.20
C VAL A 38 -5.92 -6.96 -2.20
N SER A 39 -4.85 -6.28 -2.56
CA SER A 39 -3.69 -6.86 -3.22
C SER A 39 -2.48 -6.46 -2.39
N TYR A 40 -1.51 -7.36 -2.23
CA TYR A 40 -0.40 -7.12 -1.32
C TYR A 40 0.79 -6.48 -2.02
N ILE A 41 1.34 -5.46 -1.38
CA ILE A 41 2.56 -4.81 -1.82
C ILE A 41 3.73 -5.67 -1.38
N ALA A 42 4.64 -5.96 -2.30
CA ALA A 42 5.85 -6.71 -2.02
C ALA A 42 7.09 -5.90 -2.42
N GLY A 43 8.21 -6.25 -1.86
CA GLY A 43 9.47 -5.61 -2.19
C GLY A 43 10.65 -6.46 -1.77
N SER A 44 11.71 -6.41 -2.56
CA SER A 44 13.00 -7.05 -2.25
C SER A 44 14.03 -5.96 -1.92
N SER A 45 15.20 -6.38 -1.46
CA SER A 45 16.28 -5.43 -1.21
C SER A 45 16.74 -4.72 -2.48
N GLN A 46 16.67 -5.38 -3.63
CA GLN A 46 17.06 -4.81 -4.92
C GLN A 46 15.96 -3.89 -5.50
N TYR A 47 14.72 -4.32 -5.38
CA TYR A 47 13.55 -3.53 -5.80
C TYR A 47 12.59 -3.43 -4.62
N PRO A 48 12.80 -2.45 -3.72
CA PRO A 48 12.07 -2.41 -2.45
C PRO A 48 10.54 -2.39 -2.61
N CYS A 49 10.04 -1.67 -3.59
CA CYS A 49 8.67 -1.77 -4.07
C CYS A 49 8.55 -0.90 -5.33
N GLY A 50 7.33 -0.69 -5.81
CA GLY A 50 7.13 0.05 -7.05
C GLY A 50 6.99 -0.89 -8.23
N GLU A 51 7.20 -0.36 -9.44
CA GLU A 51 6.77 -1.05 -10.66
C GLU A 51 7.69 -2.17 -11.15
N LYS A 52 8.93 -2.21 -10.66
CA LYS A 52 9.93 -3.18 -11.11
C LYS A 52 9.89 -4.51 -10.37
N GLN A 53 9.11 -4.60 -9.30
CA GLN A 53 9.03 -5.81 -8.50
C GLN A 53 8.33 -6.93 -9.28
N ALA A 54 8.96 -8.11 -9.36
CA ALA A 54 8.45 -9.23 -10.15
C ALA A 54 7.51 -10.17 -9.40
N ASP A 55 7.34 -10.00 -8.08
CA ASP A 55 6.48 -10.86 -7.28
C ASP A 55 5.05 -10.85 -7.81
N ARG A 56 4.43 -12.04 -7.91
CA ARG A 56 3.09 -12.18 -8.50
C ARG A 56 2.01 -11.43 -7.72
N PHE A 57 2.12 -11.36 -6.38
CA PHE A 57 1.18 -10.60 -5.57
C PHE A 57 1.33 -9.10 -5.84
N HIS A 58 2.57 -8.66 -5.98
CA HIS A 58 2.85 -7.28 -6.29
C HIS A 58 2.34 -6.90 -7.69
N GLN A 59 2.38 -7.82 -8.64
CA GLN A 59 1.82 -7.57 -9.98
C GLN A 59 0.32 -7.27 -9.90
N LEU A 60 -0.39 -7.88 -8.95
CA LEU A 60 -1.79 -7.54 -8.69
C LEU A 60 -1.91 -6.17 -8.04
N ALA A 61 -0.99 -5.83 -7.14
CA ALA A 61 -0.97 -4.51 -6.49
C ALA A 61 -0.80 -3.39 -7.52
N LEU A 62 -0.01 -3.61 -8.58
CA LEU A 62 0.19 -2.61 -9.62
C LEU A 62 -1.06 -2.27 -10.41
N LYS A 63 -2.12 -3.06 -10.28
CA LYS A 63 -3.42 -2.81 -10.89
C LYS A 63 -4.32 -1.92 -10.05
N ARG A 64 -3.90 -1.60 -8.82
CA ARG A 64 -4.71 -0.82 -7.89
C ARG A 64 -4.30 0.64 -7.93
N GLN A 65 -5.30 1.51 -7.88
CA GLN A 65 -5.09 2.94 -7.85
C GLN A 65 -4.61 3.41 -6.48
N TYR A 66 -5.16 2.84 -5.41
CA TYR A 66 -4.84 3.25 -4.04
C TYR A 66 -3.86 2.27 -3.39
N TRP A 67 -2.86 2.83 -2.71
CA TRP A 67 -1.80 2.07 -2.04
C TRP A 67 -1.68 2.54 -0.60
N LEU A 68 -1.83 1.62 0.34
CA LEU A 68 -1.78 1.90 1.78
C LEU A 68 -0.58 1.24 2.42
N LEU A 69 0.22 2.03 3.12
CA LEU A 69 1.40 1.56 3.83
C LEU A 69 1.34 2.00 5.30
N ALA A 70 1.76 1.12 6.19
CA ALA A 70 1.98 1.44 7.59
C ALA A 70 3.42 1.89 7.77
N LYS A 71 3.62 3.00 8.49
CA LYS A 71 4.93 3.64 8.57
C LYS A 71 5.95 2.89 9.42
N GLN A 72 5.50 2.19 10.45
CA GLN A 72 6.39 1.66 11.48
C GLN A 72 6.17 0.19 11.82
N THR A 73 5.50 -0.55 10.96
CA THR A 73 5.23 -1.96 11.19
C THR A 73 6.02 -2.80 10.20
N ASN A 74 6.67 -3.86 10.68
CA ASN A 74 7.34 -4.81 9.81
C ASN A 74 6.34 -5.37 8.80
N ALA A 75 6.72 -5.30 7.54
CA ALA A 75 5.88 -5.78 6.45
C ALA A 75 6.41 -7.14 6.01
N PHE A 76 5.60 -8.16 6.19
CA PHE A 76 5.99 -9.54 5.87
C PHE A 76 6.52 -9.71 4.44
N MET A 77 5.91 -9.01 3.49
CA MET A 77 6.26 -9.14 2.06
C MET A 77 7.22 -8.06 1.57
N ILE A 78 7.62 -7.14 2.43
CA ILE A 78 8.51 -6.03 2.07
C ILE A 78 9.78 -6.16 2.91
N GLU A 79 10.91 -6.49 2.27
CA GLU A 79 12.18 -6.68 2.98
C GLU A 79 12.71 -5.37 3.57
N ASP A 80 12.50 -4.26 2.88
CA ASP A 80 13.01 -2.94 3.27
C ASP A 80 11.88 -1.92 3.19
N LEU A 81 11.21 -1.70 4.31
CA LEU A 81 10.07 -0.78 4.35
C LEU A 81 10.49 0.67 4.09
N GLU A 82 11.60 1.12 4.67
CA GLU A 82 12.09 2.47 4.43
C GLU A 82 12.45 2.68 2.96
N GLY A 83 13.12 1.71 2.36
CA GLY A 83 13.44 1.73 0.93
C GLY A 83 12.21 1.70 0.07
N CYS A 84 11.18 0.95 0.48
CA CYS A 84 9.90 0.91 -0.22
C CYS A 84 9.24 2.31 -0.24
N ILE A 85 9.17 2.94 0.92
CA ILE A 85 8.58 4.28 1.04
C ILE A 85 9.37 5.28 0.20
N SER A 86 10.69 5.25 0.29
CA SER A 86 11.56 6.13 -0.52
C SER A 86 11.37 5.90 -2.02
N SER A 87 11.24 4.64 -2.44
CA SER A 87 10.99 4.30 -3.85
C SER A 87 9.68 4.90 -4.35
N LEU A 88 8.63 4.85 -3.54
CA LEU A 88 7.34 5.43 -3.92
C LEU A 88 7.41 6.94 -4.00
N GLU A 89 8.12 7.58 -3.06
CA GLU A 89 8.28 9.03 -3.04
C GLU A 89 9.07 9.54 -4.25
N GLU A 90 10.03 8.76 -4.74
CA GLU A 90 10.83 9.10 -5.90
C GLU A 90 10.17 8.75 -7.22
N ASN A 91 9.16 7.90 -7.21
CA ASN A 91 8.50 7.43 -8.43
C ASN A 91 7.41 8.40 -8.84
N LYS A 92 7.53 8.95 -10.05
CA LYS A 92 6.59 9.92 -10.60
C LYS A 92 5.18 9.39 -10.77
N ASN A 93 5.03 8.07 -10.80
CA ASN A 93 3.72 7.44 -10.97
C ASN A 93 2.97 7.27 -9.65
N PHE A 94 3.59 7.62 -8.53
CA PHE A 94 2.97 7.55 -7.21
C PHE A 94 2.94 8.94 -6.56
N GLU A 95 1.84 9.23 -5.88
CA GLU A 95 1.66 10.48 -5.19
C GLU A 95 1.09 10.23 -3.80
N LEU A 96 1.72 10.80 -2.77
CA LEU A 96 1.20 10.77 -1.41
C LEU A 96 0.02 11.74 -1.33
N ILE A 97 -1.17 11.22 -1.04
CA ILE A 97 -2.38 12.05 -1.00
C ILE A 97 -2.96 12.22 0.39
N SER A 98 -2.57 11.36 1.35
CA SER A 98 -3.04 11.49 2.71
C SER A 98 -2.03 10.83 3.64
N GLU A 99 -1.69 11.51 4.73
CA GLU A 99 -0.73 11.01 5.69
C GLU A 99 -1.28 11.13 7.10
N TYR A 100 -1.23 10.01 7.84
CA TYR A 100 -1.67 9.92 9.22
C TYR A 100 -0.47 9.56 10.10
N HIS A 101 -0.70 9.39 11.39
CA HIS A 101 0.37 9.04 12.31
C HIS A 101 0.97 7.66 12.01
N HIS A 102 0.13 6.68 11.70
CA HIS A 102 0.56 5.30 11.50
C HIS A 102 0.52 4.83 10.05
N ILE A 103 -0.27 5.47 9.18
CA ILE A 103 -0.46 5.02 7.80
C ILE A 103 -0.31 6.16 6.83
N SER A 104 0.05 5.80 5.60
CA SER A 104 0.13 6.73 4.46
C SER A 104 -0.65 6.16 3.30
N LEU A 105 -1.38 7.01 2.59
CA LEU A 105 -2.13 6.65 1.40
C LEU A 105 -1.49 7.31 0.18
N TYR A 106 -1.14 6.47 -0.79
CA TYR A 106 -0.60 6.89 -2.08
C TYR A 106 -1.61 6.59 -3.18
N VAL A 107 -1.54 7.37 -4.24
CA VAL A 107 -2.25 7.07 -5.49
C VAL A 107 -1.22 6.62 -6.52
N HIS A 108 -1.50 5.52 -7.19
CA HIS A 108 -0.76 5.06 -8.36
C HIS A 108 -1.43 5.68 -9.59
N ASN A 109 -0.79 6.68 -10.19
CA ASN A 109 -1.38 7.47 -11.26
C ASN A 109 -1.49 6.72 -12.60
N SER A 110 -0.76 5.62 -12.75
CA SER A 110 -0.78 4.81 -13.96
C SER A 110 -0.89 3.33 -13.62
N PRO A 111 -2.02 2.91 -13.00
CA PRO A 111 -2.18 1.51 -12.63
C PRO A 111 -2.24 0.64 -13.90
N LYS A 112 -1.71 -0.58 -13.79
CA LYS A 112 -1.74 -1.53 -14.91
C LYS A 112 -3.16 -1.96 -15.20
N SER A 113 -3.43 -2.27 -16.47
CA SER A 113 -4.72 -2.79 -16.88
C SER A 113 -5.05 -4.09 -16.12
N LEU A 114 -6.34 -4.26 -15.80
CA LEU A 114 -6.85 -5.48 -15.19
C LEU A 114 -6.92 -6.66 -16.18
N ASN A 115 -6.77 -6.39 -17.44
CA ASN A 115 -6.81 -7.42 -18.49
C ASN A 115 -5.47 -8.17 -18.59
#